data_720abbddf9d800aa5fb689935b6878ab
#
_entry.id   720abbddf9d800aa5fb689935b6878ab
#
_cell.length_a   1.000
_cell.length_b   1.000
_cell.length_c   1.000
_cell.angle_alpha   90.00
_cell.angle_beta   90.00
_cell.angle_gamma   90.00
#
_symmetry.space_group_name_H-M   'P 1'
#
loop_
_entity.id
_entity.type
_entity.pdbx_description
1 polymer ?
#
loop_
_entity_poly.entity_id
_entity_poly.type
_entity_poly.pdbx_seq_one_letter_code
_entity_poly.pdbx_strand_id
1 'polypeptide(L)'
;FYVDSTQNYSLTTGGITYWNQTTPVTLNCTPQSQPTTDLNFGFQLIPNVHEVAVTCPNWGAKPGQVEPMPISYQNNGTATESDTITFEMDSLYSFVSSVPAPDVQSGQTLQWAYSNLAPGQHGSIMLYLMPSMAAVLGDTLYSTLTIAPLNDTIVANNVVNLHQLVTLAWDPNEKLAEPSGDILAGTEIQYSIHFQNTGNAPADNVIIKDTIDSGLDLLSFRLLGTSHTMNMTIDGAGIITFTFYNIQLPDSGSDM
;
A
#
# COMPACT_ATOMS: atom_id res chain seq x y z
N PHE A 1 26.61 13.78 -26.29
CA PHE A 1 25.96 14.30 -27.53
C PHE A 1 27.01 14.48 -28.61
N TYR A 2 26.64 14.12 -29.83
CA TYR A 2 27.34 14.58 -31.04
C TYR A 2 26.48 15.70 -31.66
N VAL A 3 27.08 16.85 -31.88
CA VAL A 3 26.45 18.03 -32.47
C VAL A 3 27.18 18.44 -33.73
N ASP A 4 26.47 19.05 -34.67
CA ASP A 4 27.08 19.57 -35.89
C ASP A 4 27.98 20.75 -35.55
N SER A 5 29.27 20.70 -35.90
CA SER A 5 30.23 21.73 -35.62
C SER A 5 30.01 23.03 -36.41
N THR A 6 29.09 23.01 -37.38
CA THR A 6 28.75 24.19 -38.21
C THR A 6 27.57 24.99 -37.68
N GLN A 7 26.89 24.48 -36.65
CA GLN A 7 25.68 25.10 -36.10
C GLN A 7 25.98 25.85 -34.79
N ASN A 8 25.17 26.87 -34.51
CA ASN A 8 25.16 27.54 -33.20
C ASN A 8 24.12 26.87 -32.32
N TYR A 9 24.46 26.61 -31.07
CA TYR A 9 23.61 26.01 -30.08
C TYR A 9 23.40 26.94 -28.89
N SER A 10 22.17 26.94 -28.38
CA SER A 10 21.84 27.59 -27.13
C SER A 10 21.54 26.51 -26.09
N LEU A 11 22.29 26.47 -25.02
CA LEU A 11 22.09 25.60 -23.87
C LEU A 11 21.35 26.39 -22.80
N THR A 12 20.26 25.83 -22.30
CA THR A 12 19.50 26.43 -21.20
C THR A 12 19.40 25.43 -20.05
N THR A 13 19.31 25.94 -18.83
CA THR A 13 19.00 25.12 -17.64
C THR A 13 17.69 25.58 -17.04
N GLY A 14 16.90 24.64 -16.49
CA GLY A 14 15.78 24.96 -15.61
C GLY A 14 16.26 25.49 -14.27
N GLY A 15 15.40 26.25 -13.57
CA GLY A 15 15.66 26.64 -12.18
C GLY A 15 15.72 25.42 -11.27
N ILE A 16 16.57 25.45 -10.25
CA ILE A 16 16.60 24.51 -9.15
C ILE A 16 15.92 25.20 -7.95
N THR A 17 14.93 24.56 -7.36
CA THR A 17 14.21 25.10 -6.21
C THR A 17 15.18 25.40 -5.07
N TYR A 18 15.06 26.61 -4.48
CA TYR A 18 15.93 27.13 -3.42
C TYR A 18 17.40 27.31 -3.79
N TRP A 19 17.69 27.44 -5.09
CA TRP A 19 19.00 27.77 -5.59
C TRP A 19 18.93 28.98 -6.51
N ASN A 20 19.83 29.96 -6.30
CA ASN A 20 19.99 31.08 -7.21
C ASN A 20 20.96 30.70 -8.31
N GLN A 21 20.56 30.87 -9.56
CA GLN A 21 21.47 30.70 -10.67
C GLN A 21 22.47 31.86 -10.70
N THR A 22 23.77 31.56 -10.72
CA THR A 22 24.87 32.55 -10.68
C THR A 22 25.50 32.82 -12.05
N THR A 23 25.16 32.00 -13.04
CA THR A 23 25.56 32.18 -14.45
C THR A 23 24.38 32.59 -15.30
N PRO A 24 24.58 33.07 -16.54
CA PRO A 24 23.45 33.32 -17.45
C PRO A 24 22.58 32.10 -17.67
N VAL A 25 21.26 32.31 -17.77
CA VAL A 25 20.26 31.23 -17.99
C VAL A 25 20.49 30.50 -19.32
N THR A 26 21.09 31.21 -20.29
CA THR A 26 21.40 30.69 -21.62
C THR A 26 22.89 30.87 -21.90
N LEU A 27 23.54 29.80 -22.29
CA LEU A 27 24.90 29.79 -22.80
C LEU A 27 24.88 29.46 -24.30
N ASN A 28 25.44 30.31 -25.11
CA ASN A 28 25.55 30.09 -26.56
C ASN A 28 26.92 29.51 -26.89
N CYS A 29 26.95 28.49 -27.72
CA CYS A 29 28.20 27.92 -28.20
C CYS A 29 28.13 27.60 -29.68
N THR A 30 29.27 27.76 -30.33
CA THR A 30 29.53 27.24 -31.68
C THR A 30 30.57 26.14 -31.50
N PRO A 31 30.22 24.87 -31.63
CA PRO A 31 31.18 23.80 -31.52
C PRO A 31 32.29 23.95 -32.54
N GLN A 32 33.51 23.84 -32.08
CA GLN A 32 34.69 23.81 -32.90
C GLN A 32 35.17 22.37 -33.06
N SER A 33 36.17 22.12 -33.87
CA SER A 33 36.77 20.79 -34.04
C SER A 33 37.45 20.23 -32.76
N GLN A 34 37.51 21.00 -31.71
CA GLN A 34 37.96 20.58 -30.36
C GLN A 34 36.80 20.62 -29.39
N PRO A 35 36.80 19.75 -28.34
CA PRO A 35 35.76 19.76 -27.32
C PRO A 35 35.61 21.11 -26.64
N THR A 36 34.39 21.62 -26.52
CA THR A 36 34.11 22.83 -25.73
C THR A 36 33.86 22.38 -24.29
N THR A 37 34.72 22.76 -23.35
CA THR A 37 34.75 22.28 -21.97
C THR A 37 34.18 23.25 -20.93
N ASP A 38 33.92 24.51 -21.29
CA ASP A 38 33.64 25.59 -20.34
C ASP A 38 32.19 26.09 -20.34
N LEU A 39 31.24 25.21 -20.73
CA LEU A 39 29.83 25.51 -20.71
C LEU A 39 29.18 25.02 -19.40
N ASN A 40 29.43 25.76 -18.33
CA ASN A 40 28.97 25.41 -17.00
C ASN A 40 27.87 26.34 -16.53
N PHE A 41 26.82 25.76 -15.91
CA PHE A 41 25.84 26.52 -15.17
C PHE A 41 26.15 26.46 -13.68
N GLY A 42 26.26 27.64 -13.06
CA GLY A 42 26.51 27.79 -11.64
C GLY A 42 25.23 28.07 -10.87
N PHE A 43 25.09 27.47 -9.68
CA PHE A 43 24.00 27.71 -8.76
C PHE A 43 24.57 27.97 -7.37
N GLN A 44 23.97 28.90 -6.65
CA GLN A 44 24.25 29.19 -5.26
C GLN A 44 23.03 28.82 -4.40
N LEU A 45 23.27 28.07 -3.35
CA LEU A 45 22.25 27.68 -2.38
C LEU A 45 21.64 28.92 -1.70
N ILE A 46 20.31 29.00 -1.60
CA ILE A 46 19.61 29.94 -0.71
C ILE A 46 19.66 29.32 0.70
N PRO A 47 20.39 29.93 1.66
CA PRO A 47 20.58 29.32 2.96
C PRO A 47 19.32 29.40 3.82
N ASN A 48 19.20 28.50 4.81
CA ASN A 48 18.18 28.49 5.85
C ASN A 48 16.73 28.41 5.33
N VAL A 49 16.51 27.69 4.25
CA VAL A 49 15.16 27.34 3.81
C VAL A 49 14.73 26.06 4.55
N HIS A 50 13.68 26.18 5.33
CA HIS A 50 13.02 25.08 6.04
C HIS A 50 11.91 24.53 5.14
N GLU A 51 12.01 23.29 4.74
CA GLU A 51 11.04 22.65 3.85
C GLU A 51 11.14 21.13 3.96
N VAL A 52 10.15 20.51 4.56
CA VAL A 52 10.00 19.07 4.59
C VAL A 52 8.66 18.67 3.98
N ALA A 53 8.58 17.48 3.48
CA ALA A 53 7.35 16.91 2.95
C ALA A 53 7.15 15.50 3.48
N VAL A 54 5.87 15.11 3.63
CA VAL A 54 5.50 13.76 4.00
C VAL A 54 4.50 13.20 2.99
N THR A 55 4.58 11.89 2.73
CA THR A 55 3.67 11.18 1.83
C THR A 55 3.27 9.83 2.41
N CYS A 56 2.03 9.44 2.15
CA CYS A 56 1.52 8.11 2.43
C CYS A 56 0.47 7.76 1.37
N PRO A 57 0.52 6.58 0.73
CA PRO A 57 -0.52 6.15 -0.20
C PRO A 57 -1.86 6.00 0.50
N ASN A 58 -2.94 6.35 -0.19
CA ASN A 58 -4.31 6.21 0.30
C ASN A 58 -4.95 4.97 -0.33
N TRP A 59 -4.81 3.81 0.31
CA TRP A 59 -5.42 2.55 -0.14
C TRP A 59 -6.75 2.32 0.58
N GLY A 60 -7.54 1.34 0.13
CA GLY A 60 -8.76 0.91 0.84
C GLY A 60 -8.43 0.14 2.12
N ALA A 61 -9.41 0.02 3.03
CA ALA A 61 -9.31 -0.68 4.30
C ALA A 61 -10.06 -2.01 4.26
N LYS A 62 -9.38 -3.12 4.60
CA LYS A 62 -9.97 -4.46 4.64
C LYS A 62 -10.07 -4.94 6.11
N PRO A 63 -11.27 -4.97 6.72
CA PRO A 63 -11.45 -5.37 8.11
C PRO A 63 -10.83 -6.72 8.45
N GLY A 64 -10.10 -6.76 9.57
CA GLY A 64 -9.44 -7.97 10.06
C GLY A 64 -8.14 -8.36 9.33
N GLN A 65 -7.70 -7.61 8.32
CA GLN A 65 -6.43 -7.83 7.63
C GLN A 65 -5.39 -6.81 8.10
N VAL A 66 -4.14 -7.25 8.24
CA VAL A 66 -3.02 -6.34 8.53
C VAL A 66 -2.59 -5.67 7.24
N GLU A 67 -2.62 -4.35 7.22
CA GLU A 67 -2.33 -3.54 6.05
C GLU A 67 -1.02 -2.76 6.23
N PRO A 68 -0.10 -2.83 5.25
CA PRO A 68 1.10 -2.02 5.25
C PRO A 68 0.79 -0.60 4.78
N MET A 69 1.30 0.40 5.50
CA MET A 69 1.19 1.81 5.13
C MET A 69 2.60 2.41 5.07
N PRO A 70 3.20 2.50 3.87
CA PRO A 70 4.51 3.09 3.71
C PRO A 70 4.43 4.61 3.82
N ILE A 71 5.04 5.17 4.84
CA ILE A 71 5.21 6.60 5.04
C ILE A 71 6.60 6.98 4.54
N SER A 72 6.70 8.02 3.73
CA SER A 72 7.96 8.60 3.30
C SER A 72 8.01 10.07 3.65
N TYR A 73 9.16 10.55 4.10
CA TYR A 73 9.38 11.96 4.39
C TYR A 73 10.74 12.41 3.84
N GLN A 74 10.84 13.68 3.48
CA GLN A 74 12.03 14.23 2.82
C GLN A 74 12.25 15.69 3.20
N ASN A 75 13.51 16.06 3.35
CA ASN A 75 13.93 17.45 3.44
C ASN A 75 14.19 18.02 2.02
N ASN A 76 13.28 18.86 1.56
CA ASN A 76 13.38 19.57 0.27
C ASN A 76 14.02 20.94 0.41
N GLY A 77 14.28 21.36 1.64
CA GLY A 77 14.89 22.66 1.96
C GLY A 77 16.40 22.66 1.89
N THR A 78 16.99 23.68 2.53
CA THR A 78 18.44 23.89 2.59
C THR A 78 18.97 23.99 4.03
N ALA A 79 18.06 23.99 5.01
CA ALA A 79 18.37 23.84 6.43
C ALA A 79 18.34 22.34 6.81
N THR A 80 19.09 21.96 7.85
CA THR A 80 18.98 20.62 8.45
C THR A 80 17.81 20.60 9.42
N GLU A 81 16.95 19.59 9.32
CA GLU A 81 15.70 19.51 10.07
C GLU A 81 15.73 18.42 11.14
N SER A 82 15.02 18.69 12.23
CA SER A 82 14.77 17.73 13.31
C SER A 82 13.42 18.06 13.94
N ASP A 83 12.51 17.09 13.95
CA ASP A 83 11.17 17.24 14.51
C ASP A 83 10.50 15.86 14.69
N THR A 84 9.18 15.84 14.73
CA THR A 84 8.34 14.66 14.97
C THR A 84 7.36 14.46 13.82
N ILE A 85 7.24 13.22 13.37
CA ILE A 85 6.17 12.76 12.50
C ILE A 85 5.07 12.22 13.40
N THR A 86 3.83 12.69 13.21
CA THR A 86 2.66 12.26 13.97
C THR A 86 1.66 11.60 13.03
N PHE A 87 1.18 10.41 13.40
CA PHE A 87 0.10 9.71 12.74
C PHE A 87 -1.07 9.55 13.70
N GLU A 88 -2.20 10.16 13.36
CA GLU A 88 -3.46 10.02 14.06
C GLU A 88 -4.34 9.06 13.28
N MET A 89 -4.50 7.83 13.78
CA MET A 89 -5.29 6.80 13.12
C MET A 89 -6.77 6.90 13.50
N ASP A 90 -7.64 6.49 12.57
CA ASP A 90 -9.07 6.33 12.86
C ASP A 90 -9.30 5.41 14.05
N SER A 91 -10.37 5.65 14.79
CA SER A 91 -10.76 4.85 15.96
C SER A 91 -11.02 3.37 15.66
N LEU A 92 -11.33 3.05 14.40
CA LEU A 92 -11.51 1.69 13.93
C LEU A 92 -10.21 0.99 13.52
N TYR A 93 -9.06 1.67 13.59
CA TYR A 93 -7.77 1.03 13.40
C TYR A 93 -7.15 0.57 14.72
N SER A 94 -6.45 -0.56 14.66
CA SER A 94 -5.55 -1.02 15.71
C SER A 94 -4.12 -0.99 15.18
N PHE A 95 -3.19 -0.44 15.96
CA PHE A 95 -1.77 -0.50 15.68
C PHE A 95 -1.25 -1.94 15.86
N VAL A 96 -0.55 -2.46 14.87
CA VAL A 96 0.07 -3.79 14.90
C VAL A 96 1.57 -3.68 15.15
N SER A 97 2.27 -2.94 14.29
CA SER A 97 3.71 -2.71 14.41
C SER A 97 4.16 -1.57 13.48
N SER A 98 5.39 -1.11 13.64
CA SER A 98 6.05 -0.27 12.63
C SER A 98 7.57 -0.48 12.64
N VAL A 99 8.20 -0.12 11.54
CA VAL A 99 9.66 -0.10 11.39
C VAL A 99 10.07 1.27 10.82
N PRO A 100 10.78 2.10 11.60
CA PRO A 100 11.14 1.94 13.03
C PRO A 100 9.90 1.91 13.94
N ALA A 101 10.09 1.42 15.17
CA ALA A 101 9.05 1.50 16.20
C ALA A 101 8.75 2.97 16.55
N PRO A 102 7.51 3.33 16.95
CA PRO A 102 7.20 4.67 17.36
C PRO A 102 7.89 5.01 18.70
N ASP A 103 8.34 6.25 18.83
CA ASP A 103 8.88 6.77 20.10
C ASP A 103 7.76 6.99 21.12
N VAL A 104 6.56 7.33 20.64
CA VAL A 104 5.37 7.51 21.46
C VAL A 104 4.19 6.79 20.84
N GLN A 105 3.45 6.05 21.65
CA GLN A 105 2.14 5.48 21.32
C GLN A 105 1.15 5.85 22.43
N SER A 106 0.12 6.61 22.09
CA SER A 106 -0.90 7.08 23.03
C SER A 106 -2.28 7.07 22.38
N GLY A 107 -3.11 6.10 22.76
CA GLY A 107 -4.42 5.92 22.13
C GLY A 107 -4.28 5.69 20.62
N GLN A 108 -4.88 6.58 19.82
CA GLN A 108 -4.83 6.52 18.37
C GLN A 108 -3.68 7.32 17.75
N THR A 109 -2.78 7.87 18.58
CA THR A 109 -1.66 8.69 18.13
C THR A 109 -0.35 7.92 18.20
N LEU A 110 0.41 7.92 17.12
CA LEU A 110 1.76 7.39 17.00
C LEU A 110 2.71 8.52 16.61
N GLN A 111 3.93 8.54 17.22
CA GLN A 111 4.91 9.58 16.92
C GLN A 111 6.29 8.97 16.72
N TRP A 112 7.02 9.52 15.74
CA TRP A 112 8.41 9.19 15.44
C TRP A 112 9.24 10.47 15.36
N ALA A 113 10.27 10.58 16.19
CA ALA A 113 11.22 11.68 16.09
C ALA A 113 12.24 11.42 14.97
N TYR A 114 12.52 12.44 14.19
CA TYR A 114 13.64 12.42 13.27
C TYR A 114 14.64 13.53 13.63
N SER A 115 15.92 13.30 13.37
CA SER A 115 16.98 14.23 13.73
C SER A 115 18.03 14.32 12.63
N ASN A 116 18.59 15.52 12.48
CA ASN A 116 19.69 15.80 11.53
C ASN A 116 19.36 15.38 10.08
N LEU A 117 18.11 15.53 9.65
CA LEU A 117 17.72 15.29 8.27
C LEU A 117 18.32 16.38 7.39
N ALA A 118 19.42 16.09 6.73
CA ALA A 118 20.13 17.04 5.89
C ALA A 118 19.36 17.35 4.60
N PRO A 119 19.65 18.49 3.92
CA PRO A 119 19.05 18.81 2.63
C PRO A 119 19.14 17.67 1.63
N GLY A 120 18.02 17.33 1.00
CA GLY A 120 17.87 16.23 0.06
C GLY A 120 17.81 14.82 0.68
N GLN A 121 17.98 14.69 1.99
CA GLN A 121 17.79 13.41 2.66
C GLN A 121 16.31 13.06 2.80
N HIS A 122 16.05 11.77 2.82
CA HIS A 122 14.72 11.18 3.04
C HIS A 122 14.79 10.07 4.10
N GLY A 123 13.65 9.81 4.72
CA GLY A 123 13.44 8.68 5.61
C GLY A 123 12.11 7.98 5.29
N SER A 124 11.91 6.82 5.89
CA SER A 124 10.69 6.05 5.72
C SER A 124 10.30 5.33 7.00
N ILE A 125 8.98 5.14 7.16
CA ILE A 125 8.39 4.34 8.22
C ILE A 125 7.45 3.35 7.52
N MET A 126 7.62 2.05 7.78
CA MET A 126 6.65 1.05 7.37
C MET A 126 5.71 0.81 8.55
N LEU A 127 4.50 1.33 8.47
CA LEU A 127 3.46 1.21 9.47
C LEU A 127 2.53 0.04 9.11
N TYR A 128 2.11 -0.75 10.09
CA TYR A 128 1.16 -1.86 9.94
C TYR A 128 -0.03 -1.61 10.86
N LEU A 129 -1.19 -1.46 10.25
CA LEU A 129 -2.48 -1.27 10.93
C LEU A 129 -3.42 -2.42 10.59
N MET A 130 -4.40 -2.64 11.45
CA MET A 130 -5.48 -3.60 11.22
C MET A 130 -6.82 -2.91 11.44
N PRO A 131 -7.65 -2.75 10.37
CA PRO A 131 -9.02 -2.26 10.51
C PRO A 131 -9.86 -3.23 11.34
N SER A 132 -10.69 -2.67 12.20
CA SER A 132 -11.60 -3.45 13.06
C SER A 132 -12.64 -4.20 12.23
N MET A 133 -13.00 -5.41 12.68
CA MET A 133 -14.15 -6.15 12.14
C MET A 133 -15.49 -5.42 12.33
N ALA A 134 -15.55 -4.37 13.16
CA ALA A 134 -16.72 -3.53 13.33
C ALA A 134 -16.89 -2.47 12.22
N ALA A 135 -15.87 -2.27 11.37
CA ALA A 135 -15.97 -1.38 10.22
C ALA A 135 -16.95 -1.97 9.19
N VAL A 136 -17.87 -1.16 8.70
CA VAL A 136 -18.96 -1.58 7.80
C VAL A 136 -18.54 -1.30 6.34
N LEU A 137 -18.95 -2.20 5.44
CA LEU A 137 -18.76 -2.03 4.00
C LEU A 137 -19.27 -0.66 3.52
N GLY A 138 -18.41 0.10 2.86
CA GLY A 138 -18.72 1.43 2.35
C GLY A 138 -18.42 2.57 3.32
N ASP A 139 -18.07 2.27 4.59
CA ASP A 139 -17.56 3.30 5.51
C ASP A 139 -16.22 3.85 5.02
N THR A 140 -15.88 5.03 5.48
CA THR A 140 -14.56 5.64 5.22
C THR A 140 -13.84 5.86 6.53
N LEU A 141 -12.65 5.29 6.66
CA LEU A 141 -11.77 5.51 7.81
C LEU A 141 -10.90 6.74 7.55
N TYR A 142 -10.80 7.61 8.55
CA TYR A 142 -10.09 8.88 8.46
C TYR A 142 -8.85 8.85 9.33
N SER A 143 -7.69 9.03 8.73
CA SER A 143 -6.43 9.14 9.45
C SER A 143 -5.67 10.38 8.96
N THR A 144 -4.84 10.96 9.81
CA THR A 144 -4.05 12.13 9.47
C THR A 144 -2.57 11.87 9.78
N LEU A 145 -1.73 12.13 8.81
CA LEU A 145 -0.27 12.08 8.95
C LEU A 145 0.26 13.50 8.86
N THR A 146 1.09 13.91 9.82
CA THR A 146 1.62 15.26 9.92
C THR A 146 3.12 15.23 10.16
N ILE A 147 3.85 16.12 9.48
CA ILE A 147 5.22 16.51 9.77
C ILE A 147 5.23 18.04 9.89
N ALA A 148 5.72 18.62 10.98
CA ALA A 148 5.49 20.03 11.26
C ALA A 148 6.75 20.72 11.78
N PRO A 149 7.77 20.95 10.94
CA PRO A 149 8.93 21.74 11.34
C PRO A 149 8.55 23.21 11.53
N LEU A 150 9.31 23.89 12.38
CA LEU A 150 9.13 25.31 12.60
C LEU A 150 9.50 26.10 11.33
N ASN A 151 8.60 26.99 10.88
CA ASN A 151 8.82 27.87 9.71
C ASN A 151 8.96 27.14 8.35
N ASP A 152 8.23 26.07 8.15
CA ASP A 152 8.19 25.41 6.85
C ASP A 152 7.67 26.32 5.73
N THR A 153 8.28 26.21 4.55
CA THR A 153 7.98 27.08 3.41
C THR A 153 6.69 26.68 2.70
N ILE A 154 6.38 25.38 2.63
CA ILE A 154 5.21 24.85 1.93
C ILE A 154 4.40 23.94 2.88
N VAL A 155 3.71 24.52 3.82
CA VAL A 155 2.91 23.79 4.85
C VAL A 155 1.84 22.84 4.28
N ALA A 156 1.49 22.97 3.00
CA ALA A 156 0.46 22.14 2.38
C ALA A 156 0.93 20.67 2.16
N ASN A 157 2.23 20.42 2.05
CA ASN A 157 2.80 19.09 1.89
C ASN A 157 3.25 18.44 3.22
N ASN A 158 2.96 19.12 4.33
CA ASN A 158 3.24 18.64 5.68
C ASN A 158 2.11 17.80 6.28
N VAL A 159 0.97 17.74 5.61
CA VAL A 159 -0.21 17.01 6.08
C VAL A 159 -0.77 16.12 4.98
N VAL A 160 -0.98 14.86 5.30
CA VAL A 160 -1.69 13.90 4.45
C VAL A 160 -2.96 13.45 5.16
N ASN A 161 -4.11 13.77 4.59
CA ASN A 161 -5.39 13.25 5.04
C ASN A 161 -5.72 11.98 4.27
N LEU A 162 -5.84 10.87 4.97
CA LEU A 162 -6.15 9.57 4.41
C LEU A 162 -7.65 9.31 4.58
N HIS A 163 -8.30 8.94 3.49
CA HIS A 163 -9.73 8.62 3.43
C HIS A 163 -9.86 7.22 2.84
N GLN A 164 -9.81 6.19 3.70
CA GLN A 164 -9.69 4.81 3.28
C GLN A 164 -11.06 4.14 3.27
N LEU A 165 -11.56 3.86 2.08
CA LEU A 165 -12.85 3.18 1.91
C LEU A 165 -12.76 1.75 2.44
N VAL A 166 -13.71 1.38 3.30
CA VAL A 166 -13.86 0.00 3.78
C VAL A 166 -14.40 -0.87 2.66
N THR A 167 -13.60 -1.85 2.28
CA THR A 167 -13.93 -2.84 1.25
C THR A 167 -13.97 -4.23 1.87
N LEU A 168 -14.97 -5.02 1.50
CA LEU A 168 -15.13 -6.39 1.98
C LEU A 168 -15.31 -7.32 0.78
N ALA A 169 -14.68 -8.48 0.85
CA ALA A 169 -15.11 -9.63 0.09
C ALA A 169 -16.15 -10.37 0.93
N TRP A 170 -17.34 -10.52 0.43
CA TRP A 170 -18.41 -11.29 1.08
C TRP A 170 -18.63 -12.56 0.29
N ASP A 171 -18.64 -13.69 0.97
CA ASP A 171 -18.73 -15.00 0.36
C ASP A 171 -19.97 -15.73 0.85
N PRO A 172 -21.10 -15.73 0.09
CA PRO A 172 -22.22 -16.60 0.33
C PRO A 172 -21.87 -18.00 -0.17
N ASN A 173 -21.49 -18.88 0.76
CA ASN A 173 -21.19 -20.27 0.45
C ASN A 173 -22.45 -21.11 0.29
N GLU A 174 -22.54 -21.86 -0.78
CA GLU A 174 -23.55 -22.87 -1.00
C GLU A 174 -22.90 -24.26 -1.10
N LYS A 175 -23.41 -25.23 -0.36
CA LYS A 175 -23.00 -26.63 -0.45
C LYS A 175 -24.19 -27.48 -0.88
N LEU A 176 -24.08 -28.07 -2.05
CA LEU A 176 -25.09 -28.97 -2.60
C LEU A 176 -24.62 -30.44 -2.47
N ALA A 177 -25.53 -31.34 -2.17
CA ALA A 177 -25.27 -32.77 -2.10
C ALA A 177 -26.12 -33.52 -3.14
N GLU A 178 -25.51 -34.44 -3.88
CA GLU A 178 -26.15 -35.27 -4.87
C GLU A 178 -25.77 -36.75 -4.63
N PRO A 179 -26.69 -37.65 -4.37
CA PRO A 179 -28.12 -37.42 -4.16
C PRO A 179 -28.41 -36.68 -2.85
N SER A 180 -29.52 -35.94 -2.81
CA SER A 180 -30.01 -35.22 -1.63
C SER A 180 -31.12 -35.99 -0.93
N GLY A 181 -31.34 -35.72 0.37
CA GLY A 181 -32.36 -36.36 1.19
C GLY A 181 -31.91 -37.70 1.81
N ASP A 182 -32.86 -38.60 2.09
CA ASP A 182 -32.57 -39.89 2.69
C ASP A 182 -31.87 -40.81 1.68
N ILE A 183 -30.72 -41.35 2.06
CA ILE A 183 -29.88 -42.20 1.22
C ILE A 183 -29.64 -43.56 1.88
N LEU A 184 -29.36 -44.57 1.09
CA LEU A 184 -29.00 -45.91 1.59
C LEU A 184 -27.52 -45.94 2.02
N ALA A 185 -27.19 -46.77 3.00
CA ALA A 185 -25.83 -46.98 3.41
C ALA A 185 -24.99 -47.51 2.23
N GLY A 186 -23.79 -46.92 2.06
CA GLY A 186 -22.88 -47.23 0.96
C GLY A 186 -23.14 -46.44 -0.32
N THR A 187 -24.10 -45.50 -0.32
CA THR A 187 -24.32 -44.59 -1.44
C THR A 187 -23.16 -43.56 -1.52
N GLU A 188 -22.59 -43.39 -2.71
CA GLU A 188 -21.62 -42.31 -2.97
C GLU A 188 -22.40 -40.96 -3.03
N ILE A 189 -21.86 -39.96 -2.34
CA ILE A 189 -22.42 -38.60 -2.32
C ILE A 189 -21.41 -37.65 -2.97
N GLN A 190 -21.84 -36.89 -3.96
CA GLN A 190 -21.07 -35.83 -4.53
C GLN A 190 -21.47 -34.51 -3.88
N TYR A 191 -20.48 -33.75 -3.38
CA TYR A 191 -20.67 -32.38 -2.90
C TYR A 191 -20.15 -31.38 -3.92
N SER A 192 -20.98 -30.37 -4.19
CA SER A 192 -20.56 -29.18 -4.96
C SER A 192 -20.59 -27.97 -4.02
N ILE A 193 -19.46 -27.31 -3.88
CA ILE A 193 -19.34 -26.10 -3.07
C ILE A 193 -19.18 -24.93 -4.03
N HIS A 194 -20.14 -24.01 -4.01
CA HIS A 194 -20.13 -22.77 -4.76
C HIS A 194 -19.79 -21.63 -3.79
N PHE A 195 -18.96 -20.72 -4.22
CA PHE A 195 -18.64 -19.51 -3.46
C PHE A 195 -18.57 -18.30 -4.39
N GLN A 196 -18.98 -17.15 -3.88
CA GLN A 196 -19.08 -15.92 -4.63
C GLN A 196 -18.64 -14.75 -3.75
N ASN A 197 -17.92 -13.80 -4.32
CA ASN A 197 -17.60 -12.56 -3.65
C ASN A 197 -18.73 -11.54 -3.92
N THR A 198 -19.53 -11.22 -2.90
CA THR A 198 -20.58 -10.20 -2.97
C THR A 198 -20.13 -8.85 -2.36
N GLY A 199 -18.84 -8.69 -2.10
CA GLY A 199 -18.24 -7.44 -1.65
C GLY A 199 -18.18 -6.38 -2.75
N ASN A 200 -17.33 -5.39 -2.57
CA ASN A 200 -17.07 -4.31 -3.54
C ASN A 200 -15.58 -4.23 -3.95
N ALA A 201 -14.83 -5.30 -3.69
CA ALA A 201 -13.43 -5.44 -4.07
C ALA A 201 -13.08 -6.92 -4.30
N PRO A 202 -12.07 -7.25 -5.13
CA PRO A 202 -11.61 -8.61 -5.31
C PRO A 202 -11.16 -9.23 -3.97
N ALA A 203 -11.49 -10.52 -3.76
CA ALA A 203 -11.00 -11.27 -2.63
C ALA A 203 -9.61 -11.85 -2.95
N ASP A 204 -8.60 -11.49 -2.17
CA ASP A 204 -7.23 -11.94 -2.38
C ASP A 204 -7.07 -13.43 -2.12
N ASN A 205 -7.69 -13.93 -1.04
CA ASN A 205 -7.63 -15.33 -0.65
C ASN A 205 -9.02 -15.81 -0.22
N VAL A 206 -9.34 -17.07 -0.51
CA VAL A 206 -10.56 -17.73 -0.04
C VAL A 206 -10.17 -18.98 0.71
N ILE A 207 -10.76 -19.17 1.89
CA ILE A 207 -10.59 -20.39 2.70
C ILE A 207 -11.96 -20.98 2.94
N ILE A 208 -12.16 -22.22 2.45
CA ILE A 208 -13.37 -23.00 2.68
C ILE A 208 -13.03 -24.11 3.65
N LYS A 209 -13.83 -24.23 4.71
CA LYS A 209 -13.75 -25.36 5.66
C LYS A 209 -15.04 -26.15 5.60
N ASP A 210 -14.91 -27.45 5.37
CA ASP A 210 -16.01 -28.39 5.34
C ASP A 210 -15.77 -29.47 6.37
N THR A 211 -16.75 -29.66 7.25
CA THR A 211 -16.72 -30.73 8.25
C THR A 211 -17.50 -31.90 7.70
N ILE A 212 -16.82 -33.02 7.45
CA ILE A 212 -17.44 -34.26 6.97
C ILE A 212 -18.15 -34.95 8.12
N ASP A 213 -19.41 -35.33 7.89
CA ASP A 213 -20.18 -36.05 8.88
C ASP A 213 -19.50 -37.39 9.23
N SER A 214 -19.53 -37.75 10.50
CA SER A 214 -18.92 -38.98 11.02
C SER A 214 -19.52 -40.28 10.45
N GLY A 215 -20.69 -40.21 9.84
CA GLY A 215 -21.34 -41.33 9.12
C GLY A 215 -20.75 -41.58 7.74
N LEU A 216 -19.84 -40.71 7.24
CA LEU A 216 -19.22 -40.87 5.94
C LEU A 216 -17.79 -41.44 6.08
N ASP A 217 -17.43 -42.31 5.13
CA ASP A 217 -16.07 -42.85 5.07
C ASP A 217 -15.07 -41.83 4.47
N LEU A 218 -14.34 -41.16 5.33
CA LEU A 218 -13.35 -40.17 4.95
C LEU A 218 -12.22 -40.74 4.05
N LEU A 219 -11.95 -42.07 4.16
CA LEU A 219 -10.94 -42.73 3.31
C LEU A 219 -11.40 -42.88 1.86
N SER A 220 -12.69 -42.79 1.61
CA SER A 220 -13.27 -42.81 0.27
C SER A 220 -13.29 -41.43 -0.41
N PHE A 221 -12.89 -40.35 0.31
CA PHE A 221 -12.93 -39.00 -0.21
C PHE A 221 -12.07 -38.85 -1.47
N ARG A 222 -12.64 -38.21 -2.48
CA ARG A 222 -11.96 -37.86 -3.73
C ARG A 222 -12.33 -36.44 -4.15
N LEU A 223 -11.31 -35.62 -4.44
CA LEU A 223 -11.54 -34.34 -5.11
C LEU A 223 -11.79 -34.60 -6.60
N LEU A 224 -12.96 -34.21 -7.09
CA LEU A 224 -13.35 -34.39 -8.49
C LEU A 224 -12.89 -33.23 -9.39
N GLY A 225 -12.86 -32.02 -8.85
CA GLY A 225 -12.42 -30.83 -9.60
C GLY A 225 -12.44 -29.57 -8.77
N THR A 226 -11.83 -28.54 -9.29
CA THR A 226 -11.81 -27.20 -8.71
C THR A 226 -11.73 -26.14 -9.84
N SER A 227 -12.36 -25.00 -9.63
CA SER A 227 -12.34 -23.88 -10.60
C SER A 227 -11.00 -23.12 -10.61
N HIS A 228 -10.26 -23.17 -9.51
CA HIS A 228 -9.00 -22.44 -9.33
C HIS A 228 -7.95 -23.30 -8.65
N THR A 229 -6.69 -22.97 -8.82
CA THR A 229 -5.60 -23.64 -8.10
C THR A 229 -5.74 -23.44 -6.60
N MET A 230 -5.67 -24.53 -5.85
CA MET A 230 -5.82 -24.50 -4.40
C MET A 230 -4.91 -25.48 -3.69
N ASN A 231 -4.75 -25.30 -2.38
CA ASN A 231 -4.19 -26.27 -1.46
C ASN A 231 -5.33 -26.91 -0.66
N MET A 232 -5.25 -28.22 -0.44
CA MET A 232 -6.23 -28.95 0.36
C MET A 232 -5.50 -29.64 1.52
N THR A 233 -6.11 -29.60 2.69
CA THR A 233 -5.68 -30.38 3.87
C THR A 233 -6.89 -31.04 4.52
N ILE A 234 -6.68 -32.21 5.09
CA ILE A 234 -7.71 -32.94 5.88
C ILE A 234 -7.08 -33.19 7.24
N ASP A 235 -7.76 -32.80 8.30
CA ASP A 235 -7.32 -33.07 9.65
C ASP A 235 -7.90 -34.36 10.23
N GLY A 236 -7.38 -34.77 11.42
CA GLY A 236 -7.84 -35.98 12.09
C GLY A 236 -9.28 -35.90 12.66
N ALA A 237 -9.90 -34.72 12.64
CA ALA A 237 -11.29 -34.51 13.06
C ALA A 237 -12.29 -34.54 11.88
N GLY A 238 -11.81 -34.80 10.65
CA GLY A 238 -12.63 -34.86 9.45
C GLY A 238 -12.95 -33.48 8.86
N ILE A 239 -12.18 -32.45 9.21
CA ILE A 239 -12.33 -31.12 8.61
C ILE A 239 -11.44 -31.05 7.36
N ILE A 240 -12.07 -30.80 6.22
CA ILE A 240 -11.38 -30.52 4.96
C ILE A 240 -11.23 -29.01 4.82
N THR A 241 -10.02 -28.54 4.62
CA THR A 241 -9.73 -27.12 4.38
C THR A 241 -9.22 -26.97 2.96
N PHE A 242 -9.91 -26.16 2.15
CA PHE A 242 -9.52 -25.73 0.82
C PHE A 242 -9.03 -24.29 0.89
N THR A 243 -7.81 -24.02 0.48
CA THR A 243 -7.22 -22.68 0.53
C THR A 243 -6.82 -22.24 -0.88
N PHE A 244 -7.44 -21.17 -1.34
CA PHE A 244 -7.17 -20.52 -2.61
C PHE A 244 -6.33 -19.27 -2.33
N TYR A 245 -5.02 -19.32 -2.59
CA TYR A 245 -4.13 -18.19 -2.41
C TYR A 245 -4.12 -17.32 -3.65
N ASN A 246 -4.16 -16.01 -3.44
CA ASN A 246 -4.08 -15.01 -4.50
C ASN A 246 -5.09 -15.26 -5.64
N ILE A 247 -6.30 -15.72 -5.29
CA ILE A 247 -7.36 -16.06 -6.24
C ILE A 247 -7.87 -14.83 -6.98
N GLN A 248 -7.78 -13.62 -6.36
CA GLN A 248 -8.30 -12.36 -6.88
C GLN A 248 -9.76 -12.49 -7.35
N LEU A 249 -10.58 -13.17 -6.52
CA LEU A 249 -11.98 -13.45 -6.87
C LEU A 249 -12.74 -12.12 -7.08
N PRO A 250 -13.20 -11.82 -8.32
CA PRO A 250 -13.91 -10.59 -8.59
C PRO A 250 -15.15 -10.42 -7.73
N ASP A 251 -15.56 -9.20 -7.48
CA ASP A 251 -16.88 -8.94 -6.89
C ASP A 251 -17.98 -9.19 -7.92
N SER A 252 -19.17 -9.58 -7.43
CA SER A 252 -20.32 -9.94 -8.27
C SER A 252 -20.91 -8.77 -9.05
N GLY A 253 -20.50 -7.53 -8.77
CA GLY A 253 -20.89 -6.32 -9.51
C GLY A 253 -20.00 -6.03 -10.72
N SER A 254 -18.81 -6.63 -10.79
CA SER A 254 -17.88 -6.42 -11.90
C SER A 254 -18.06 -7.40 -13.06
N ASP A 255 -18.96 -8.38 -12.94
CA ASP A 255 -19.22 -9.43 -13.94
C ASP A 255 -20.50 -9.15 -14.79
N MET A 256 -20.93 -7.88 -14.91
CA MET A 256 -22.05 -7.46 -15.77
C MET A 256 -21.58 -6.70 -17.01
#